data_24e1814e9bd0dbd0028c30d17fb28233
#
_entry.id   24e1814e9bd0dbd0028c30d17fb28233
#
_cell.length_a   1.000
_cell.length_b   1.000
_cell.length_c   1.000
_cell.angle_alpha   90.00
_cell.angle_beta   90.00
_cell.angle_gamma   90.00
#
_symmetry.space_group_name_H-M   'P 1'
#
loop_
_entity.id
_entity.type
_entity.pdbx_description
1 polymer ?
#
loop_
_entity_poly.entity_id
_entity_poly.type
_entity_poly.pdbx_seq_one_letter_code
_entity_poly.pdbx_strand_id
1 'polypeptide(L)'
;MEVDEQIKVFREFIEQNYYPQLLEAVRKGEQFLVLDFSSLIKFNTEICEELLESPEEVLKAAELAVKEFDLPKKVTKFNIRLRNIPESQKVIISEIRSKHLDKLISIEGIVRQKSDVRPHVTAAKFECPSCGNILNVLQLDKKYKEPTRCGCGRKGKFKEISKELVDGQGLVLEESPDDLDGAQPKRMNVFLKDDLVSPLPERKTSPGARVKLCGWVIEVPITLRTGGQATKYDLIVDCNYIEPLQDESVD
;
A
#
# COMPACT_ATOMS: atom_id res chain seq x y z
N MET A 1 10.78 17.45 -5.92
CA MET A 1 12.06 16.70 -5.93
C MET A 1 12.02 15.70 -7.07
N GLU A 2 13.07 15.63 -7.85
CA GLU A 2 13.16 14.62 -8.93
C GLU A 2 13.36 13.21 -8.35
N VAL A 3 12.99 12.19 -9.13
CA VAL A 3 13.04 10.79 -8.67
C VAL A 3 14.46 10.37 -8.27
N ASP A 4 15.46 10.78 -9.01
CA ASP A 4 16.87 10.47 -8.70
C ASP A 4 17.34 11.09 -7.38
N GLU A 5 16.85 12.29 -7.06
CA GLU A 5 17.10 12.93 -5.77
C GLU A 5 16.40 12.21 -4.62
N GLN A 6 15.16 11.75 -4.84
CA GLN A 6 14.43 10.94 -3.87
C GLN A 6 15.15 9.63 -3.57
N ILE A 7 15.62 8.93 -4.59
CA ILE A 7 16.41 7.69 -4.44
C ILE A 7 17.67 7.95 -3.63
N LYS A 8 18.38 9.04 -3.92
CA LYS A 8 19.57 9.42 -3.19
C LYS A 8 19.30 9.70 -1.71
N VAL A 9 18.25 10.44 -1.40
CA VAL A 9 17.84 10.75 -0.01
C VAL A 9 17.53 9.48 0.75
N PHE A 10 16.76 8.56 0.19
CA PHE A 10 16.44 7.29 0.84
C PHE A 10 17.66 6.41 1.01
N ARG A 11 18.54 6.36 0.02
CA ARG A 11 19.79 5.61 0.12
C ARG A 11 20.65 6.12 1.27
N GLU A 12 20.87 7.42 1.36
CA GLU A 12 21.65 8.02 2.46
C GLU A 12 20.98 7.79 3.82
N PHE A 13 19.67 7.93 3.92
CA PHE A 13 18.92 7.69 5.15
C PHE A 13 19.00 6.24 5.62
N ILE A 14 18.79 5.28 4.71
CA ILE A 14 18.88 3.85 5.02
C ILE A 14 20.32 3.47 5.39
N GLU A 15 21.31 3.96 4.66
CA GLU A 15 22.72 3.70 4.94
C GLU A 15 23.12 4.17 6.34
N GLN A 16 22.70 5.35 6.76
CA GLN A 16 23.05 5.92 8.04
C GLN A 16 22.30 5.32 9.23
N ASN A 17 21.06 4.90 9.04
CA ASN A 17 20.15 4.54 10.15
C ASN A 17 19.69 3.07 10.13
N TYR A 18 19.67 2.39 9.00
CA TYR A 18 19.03 1.08 8.83
C TYR A 18 19.89 0.04 8.10
N TYR A 19 21.12 0.34 7.78
CA TYR A 19 21.95 -0.59 7.00
C TYR A 19 22.10 -1.98 7.66
N PRO A 20 22.38 -2.11 8.96
CA PRO A 20 22.42 -3.41 9.62
C PRO A 20 21.11 -4.16 9.58
N GLN A 21 19.99 -3.46 9.78
CA GLN A 21 18.65 -4.03 9.73
C GLN A 21 18.29 -4.50 8.32
N LEU A 22 18.68 -3.74 7.30
CA LEU A 22 18.50 -4.12 5.91
C LEU A 22 19.26 -5.40 5.56
N LEU A 23 20.53 -5.51 5.95
CA LEU A 23 21.33 -6.71 5.72
C LEU A 23 20.73 -7.94 6.43
N GLU A 24 20.28 -7.77 7.66
CA GLU A 24 19.64 -8.84 8.42
C GLU A 24 18.33 -9.30 7.79
N ALA A 25 17.48 -8.35 7.37
CA ALA A 25 16.22 -8.64 6.68
C ALA A 25 16.47 -9.47 5.41
N VAL A 26 17.43 -9.05 4.58
CA VAL A 26 17.79 -9.78 3.36
C VAL A 26 18.34 -11.17 3.65
N ARG A 27 19.17 -11.33 4.69
CA ARG A 27 19.69 -12.65 5.10
C ARG A 27 18.58 -13.61 5.54
N LYS A 28 17.58 -13.09 6.28
CA LYS A 28 16.40 -13.86 6.71
C LYS A 28 15.41 -14.15 5.59
N GLY A 29 15.58 -13.54 4.42
CA GLY A 29 14.63 -13.65 3.30
C GLY A 29 13.38 -12.78 3.47
N GLU A 30 13.40 -11.84 4.40
CA GLU A 30 12.36 -10.82 4.53
C GLU A 30 12.43 -9.85 3.35
N GLN A 31 11.26 -9.45 2.86
CA GLN A 31 11.14 -8.57 1.70
C GLN A 31 10.59 -7.19 2.09
N PHE A 32 10.88 -6.75 3.28
CA PHE A 32 10.42 -5.46 3.79
C PHE A 32 11.38 -4.84 4.81
N LEU A 33 11.30 -3.54 4.93
CA LEU A 33 11.98 -2.74 5.97
C LEU A 33 11.02 -1.68 6.48
N VAL A 34 10.93 -1.54 7.81
CA VAL A 34 10.07 -0.54 8.45
C VAL A 34 10.92 0.68 8.81
N LEU A 35 10.59 1.83 8.23
CA LEU A 35 11.24 3.11 8.48
C LEU A 35 10.40 3.95 9.46
N ASP A 36 11.06 4.60 10.39
CA ASP A 36 10.44 5.54 11.31
C ASP A 36 10.28 6.91 10.63
N PHE A 37 9.04 7.35 10.45
CA PHE A 37 8.74 8.61 9.80
C PHE A 37 9.29 9.82 10.59
N SER A 38 9.26 9.76 11.93
CA SER A 38 9.81 10.84 12.76
C SER A 38 11.32 10.99 12.60
N SER A 39 12.05 9.91 12.40
CA SER A 39 13.49 9.94 12.09
C SER A 39 13.73 10.50 10.68
N LEU A 40 12.87 10.16 9.73
CA LEU A 40 12.96 10.67 8.37
C LEU A 40 12.70 12.18 8.30
N ILE A 41 11.75 12.71 9.09
CA ILE A 41 11.51 14.16 9.19
C ILE A 41 12.76 14.90 9.64
N LYS A 42 13.47 14.36 10.64
CA LYS A 42 14.72 14.95 11.14
C LYS A 42 15.85 14.92 10.10
N PHE A 43 15.82 13.93 9.23
CA PHE A 43 16.82 13.76 8.18
C PHE A 43 16.53 14.65 6.96
N ASN A 44 15.30 14.65 6.47
CA ASN A 44 14.90 15.45 5.31
C ASN A 44 13.39 15.74 5.36
N THR A 45 13.04 16.98 5.63
CA THR A 45 11.64 17.41 5.72
C THR A 45 10.92 17.37 4.37
N GLU A 46 11.60 17.73 3.29
CA GLU A 46 11.01 17.80 1.94
C GLU A 46 10.53 16.43 1.46
N ILE A 47 11.31 15.37 1.67
CA ILE A 47 10.90 14.01 1.29
C ILE A 47 9.68 13.54 2.08
N CYS A 48 9.54 13.98 3.32
CA CYS A 48 8.37 13.66 4.15
C CYS A 48 7.11 14.36 3.67
N GLU A 49 7.22 15.62 3.25
CA GLU A 49 6.10 16.35 2.65
C GLU A 49 5.64 15.66 1.36
N GLU A 50 6.56 15.23 0.53
CA GLU A 50 6.25 14.46 -0.68
C GLU A 50 5.64 13.08 -0.39
N LEU A 51 6.09 12.39 0.67
CA LEU A 51 5.48 11.14 1.13
C LEU A 51 4.04 11.33 1.55
N LEU A 52 3.68 12.43 2.18
CA LEU A 52 2.31 12.72 2.59
C LEU A 52 1.40 12.97 1.38
N GLU A 53 1.91 13.62 0.34
CA GLU A 53 1.13 13.99 -0.86
C GLU A 53 1.08 12.90 -1.93
N SER A 54 2.16 12.14 -2.10
CA SER A 54 2.30 11.13 -3.15
C SER A 54 3.03 9.88 -2.62
N PRO A 55 2.46 9.19 -1.62
CA PRO A 55 3.15 8.11 -0.91
C PRO A 55 3.55 6.95 -1.81
N GLU A 56 2.71 6.54 -2.73
CA GLU A 56 2.96 5.40 -3.59
C GLU A 56 4.18 5.62 -4.50
N GLU A 57 4.27 6.79 -5.13
CA GLU A 57 5.39 7.13 -6.02
C GLU A 57 6.70 7.28 -5.25
N VAL A 58 6.66 7.99 -4.12
CA VAL A 58 7.86 8.22 -3.30
C VAL A 58 8.36 6.92 -2.67
N LEU A 59 7.48 6.02 -2.26
CA LEU A 59 7.87 4.70 -1.76
C LEU A 59 8.50 3.82 -2.84
N LYS A 60 8.09 3.95 -4.10
CA LYS A 60 8.79 3.29 -5.21
C LYS A 60 10.23 3.76 -5.34
N ALA A 61 10.49 5.05 -5.16
CA ALA A 61 11.85 5.57 -5.13
C ALA A 61 12.66 4.98 -3.96
N ALA A 62 12.07 4.83 -2.80
CA ALA A 62 12.71 4.17 -1.64
C ALA A 62 13.04 2.70 -1.92
N GLU A 63 12.15 1.97 -2.58
CA GLU A 63 12.39 0.58 -2.99
C GLU A 63 13.54 0.47 -4.01
N LEU A 64 13.64 1.40 -4.95
CA LEU A 64 14.76 1.48 -5.88
C LEU A 64 16.08 1.78 -5.16
N ALA A 65 16.06 2.63 -4.14
CA ALA A 65 17.23 2.92 -3.32
C ALA A 65 17.77 1.67 -2.62
N VAL A 66 16.90 0.79 -2.14
CA VAL A 66 17.32 -0.49 -1.54
C VAL A 66 18.08 -1.37 -2.54
N LYS A 67 17.69 -1.38 -3.79
CA LYS A 67 18.33 -2.18 -4.85
C LYS A 67 19.73 -1.68 -5.22
N GLU A 68 20.09 -0.46 -4.85
CA GLU A 68 21.42 0.10 -5.09
C GLU A 68 22.48 -0.37 -4.07
N PHE A 69 22.06 -0.97 -2.96
CA PHE A 69 22.98 -1.53 -1.97
C PHE A 69 23.58 -2.86 -2.44
N ASP A 70 24.82 -3.10 -2.00
CA ASP A 70 25.44 -4.41 -2.14
C ASP A 70 24.86 -5.34 -1.07
N LEU A 71 23.93 -6.20 -1.50
CA LEU A 71 23.17 -7.08 -0.62
C LEU A 71 23.63 -8.52 -0.75
N PRO A 72 23.56 -9.32 0.34
CA PRO A 72 24.01 -10.71 0.35
C PRO A 72 23.20 -11.62 -0.60
N LYS A 73 22.01 -11.19 -1.00
CA LYS A 73 21.16 -11.88 -1.99
C LYS A 73 20.56 -10.86 -2.94
N LYS A 74 20.32 -11.28 -4.18
CA LYS A 74 19.61 -10.44 -5.15
C LYS A 74 18.17 -10.22 -4.70
N VAL A 75 17.78 -8.98 -4.56
CA VAL A 75 16.43 -8.55 -4.19
C VAL A 75 15.69 -8.09 -5.44
N THR A 76 14.62 -8.77 -5.80
CA THR A 76 13.75 -8.42 -6.94
C THR A 76 12.59 -7.54 -6.51
N LYS A 77 12.02 -7.84 -5.34
CA LYS A 77 10.91 -7.11 -4.74
C LYS A 77 11.24 -6.83 -3.28
N PHE A 78 11.05 -5.59 -2.87
CA PHE A 78 11.28 -5.16 -1.49
C PHE A 78 10.30 -4.04 -1.14
N ASN A 79 9.61 -4.18 -0.02
CA ASN A 79 8.61 -3.21 0.42
C ASN A 79 9.19 -2.30 1.50
N ILE A 80 8.93 -1.01 1.39
CA ILE A 80 9.23 -0.04 2.44
C ILE A 80 7.95 0.28 3.20
N ARG A 81 7.99 0.05 4.51
CA ARG A 81 6.88 0.30 5.44
C ARG A 81 7.21 1.52 6.29
N LEU A 82 6.17 2.26 6.65
CA LEU A 82 6.30 3.49 7.45
C LEU A 82 5.58 3.33 8.78
N ARG A 83 6.23 3.71 9.86
CA ARG A 83 5.62 3.81 11.19
C ARG A 83 5.80 5.21 11.76
N ASN A 84 5.10 5.50 12.85
CA ASN A 84 5.12 6.81 13.53
C ASN A 84 4.72 7.96 12.60
N ILE A 85 3.65 7.75 11.85
CA ILE A 85 3.04 8.81 11.06
C ILE A 85 2.53 9.92 11.98
N PRO A 86 2.73 11.20 11.65
CA PRO A 86 2.28 12.32 12.50
C PRO A 86 0.78 12.26 12.81
N GLU A 87 0.41 12.65 14.02
CA GLU A 87 -1.01 12.72 14.45
C GLU A 87 -1.84 13.66 13.56
N SER A 88 -1.22 14.64 12.92
CA SER A 88 -1.89 15.52 11.95
C SER A 88 -2.45 14.77 10.72
N GLN A 89 -1.97 13.55 10.46
CA GLN A 89 -2.43 12.69 9.36
C GLN A 89 -3.51 11.69 9.80
N LYS A 90 -3.86 11.67 11.08
CA LYS A 90 -4.94 10.82 11.60
C LYS A 90 -6.29 11.30 11.06
N VAL A 91 -7.03 10.38 10.48
CA VAL A 91 -8.37 10.61 9.93
C VAL A 91 -9.34 9.60 10.52
N ILE A 92 -10.52 10.05 10.92
CA ILE A 92 -11.62 9.19 11.33
C ILE A 92 -12.30 8.64 10.07
N ILE A 93 -12.70 7.36 10.09
CA ILE A 93 -13.26 6.69 8.91
C ILE A 93 -14.44 7.45 8.32
N SER A 94 -15.35 7.95 9.16
CA SER A 94 -16.52 8.76 8.72
C SER A 94 -16.16 10.09 8.05
N GLU A 95 -14.94 10.59 8.26
CA GLU A 95 -14.45 11.84 7.68
C GLU A 95 -13.63 11.67 6.40
N ILE A 96 -13.41 10.43 5.96
CA ILE A 96 -12.68 10.18 4.70
C ILE A 96 -13.49 10.68 3.52
N ARG A 97 -12.86 11.48 2.68
CA ARG A 97 -13.46 12.13 1.50
C ARG A 97 -12.48 12.08 0.33
N SER A 98 -12.94 12.55 -0.82
CA SER A 98 -12.13 12.63 -2.05
C SER A 98 -10.82 13.40 -1.89
N LYS A 99 -10.73 14.36 -0.99
CA LYS A 99 -9.50 15.09 -0.68
C LYS A 99 -8.38 14.22 -0.11
N HIS A 100 -8.72 13.03 0.41
CA HIS A 100 -7.78 12.07 0.97
C HIS A 100 -7.27 11.04 -0.05
N LEU A 101 -7.80 11.07 -1.28
CA LEU A 101 -7.37 10.15 -2.34
C LEU A 101 -5.87 10.28 -2.59
N ASP A 102 -5.20 9.13 -2.68
CA ASP A 102 -3.77 8.98 -2.95
C ASP A 102 -2.83 9.69 -1.96
N LYS A 103 -3.35 10.12 -0.81
CA LYS A 103 -2.56 10.75 0.26
C LYS A 103 -2.33 9.83 1.42
N LEU A 104 -1.18 9.95 2.06
CA LEU A 104 -0.83 9.16 3.24
C LEU A 104 -1.68 9.61 4.44
N ILE A 105 -2.43 8.67 5.00
CA ILE A 105 -3.26 8.88 6.18
C ILE A 105 -3.00 7.79 7.22
N SER A 106 -3.33 8.09 8.45
CA SER A 106 -3.33 7.16 9.57
C SER A 106 -4.77 6.97 10.08
N ILE A 107 -5.14 5.71 10.31
CA ILE A 107 -6.48 5.34 10.78
C ILE A 107 -6.34 4.39 11.97
N GLU A 108 -7.20 4.55 12.96
CA GLU A 108 -7.36 3.63 14.07
C GLU A 108 -8.76 3.03 14.05
N GLY A 109 -8.87 1.79 14.49
CA GLY A 109 -10.16 1.13 14.54
C GLY A 109 -10.09 -0.31 15.04
N ILE A 110 -11.23 -0.98 14.95
CA ILE A 110 -11.42 -2.36 15.38
C ILE A 110 -11.62 -3.23 14.15
N VAL A 111 -10.84 -4.31 14.05
CA VAL A 111 -11.04 -5.31 12.99
C VAL A 111 -12.34 -6.04 13.21
N ARG A 112 -13.26 -5.98 12.26
CA ARG A 112 -14.55 -6.68 12.33
C ARG A 112 -14.59 -7.95 11.50
N GLN A 113 -13.94 -7.91 10.34
CA GLN A 113 -13.88 -9.05 9.45
C GLN A 113 -12.50 -9.12 8.81
N LYS A 114 -12.10 -10.34 8.46
CA LYS A 114 -10.86 -10.64 7.79
C LYS A 114 -11.13 -11.71 6.73
N SER A 115 -10.73 -11.47 5.50
CA SER A 115 -10.88 -12.46 4.43
C SER A 115 -9.74 -13.49 4.45
N ASP A 116 -9.89 -14.56 3.69
CA ASP A 116 -8.81 -15.48 3.40
C ASP A 116 -7.71 -14.78 2.58
N VAL A 117 -6.48 -15.24 2.74
CA VAL A 117 -5.36 -14.82 1.89
C VAL A 117 -5.53 -15.45 0.51
N ARG A 118 -5.47 -14.63 -0.53
CA ARG A 118 -5.58 -15.08 -1.92
C ARG A 118 -4.57 -14.36 -2.81
N PRO A 119 -4.03 -15.06 -3.83
CA PRO A 119 -3.25 -14.39 -4.87
C PRO A 119 -4.13 -13.38 -5.64
N HIS A 120 -3.61 -12.17 -5.77
CA HIS A 120 -4.23 -11.10 -6.56
C HIS A 120 -3.29 -10.70 -7.69
N VAL A 121 -3.83 -10.48 -8.88
CA VAL A 121 -3.09 -9.89 -10.00
C VAL A 121 -3.06 -8.39 -9.81
N THR A 122 -1.88 -7.81 -9.67
CA THR A 122 -1.70 -6.35 -9.52
C THR A 122 -1.38 -5.68 -10.84
N ALA A 123 -0.69 -6.37 -11.72
CA ALA A 123 -0.38 -5.92 -13.06
C ALA A 123 -0.27 -7.10 -14.02
N ALA A 124 -0.56 -6.86 -15.29
CA ALA A 124 -0.34 -7.83 -16.35
C ALA A 124 0.33 -7.16 -17.54
N LYS A 125 1.26 -7.86 -18.16
CA LYS A 125 1.97 -7.40 -19.35
C LYS A 125 1.43 -8.11 -20.59
N PHE A 126 1.14 -7.32 -21.60
CA PHE A 126 0.64 -7.77 -22.88
C PHE A 126 1.56 -7.32 -24.00
N GLU A 127 1.74 -8.17 -25.00
CA GLU A 127 2.46 -7.85 -26.21
C GLU A 127 1.48 -7.52 -27.33
N CYS A 128 1.75 -6.43 -28.03
CA CYS A 128 1.00 -6.09 -29.24
C CYS A 128 1.47 -6.95 -30.40
N PRO A 129 0.59 -7.79 -31.02
CA PRO A 129 0.99 -8.67 -32.12
C PRO A 129 1.39 -7.91 -33.40
N SER A 130 1.03 -6.63 -33.50
CA SER A 130 1.34 -5.81 -34.68
C SER A 130 2.69 -5.10 -34.62
N CYS A 131 3.06 -4.57 -33.45
CA CYS A 131 4.29 -3.77 -33.30
C CYS A 131 5.27 -4.30 -32.26
N GLY A 132 4.92 -5.36 -31.53
CA GLY A 132 5.74 -5.93 -30.48
C GLY A 132 5.85 -5.10 -29.20
N ASN A 133 5.14 -3.98 -29.11
CA ASN A 133 5.13 -3.16 -27.91
C ASN A 133 4.55 -3.89 -26.70
N ILE A 134 5.19 -3.71 -25.55
CA ILE A 134 4.73 -4.26 -24.28
C ILE A 134 3.85 -3.23 -23.58
N LEU A 135 2.60 -3.63 -23.32
CA LEU A 135 1.61 -2.83 -22.61
C LEU A 135 1.49 -3.36 -21.17
N ASN A 136 1.74 -2.51 -20.19
CA ASN A 136 1.54 -2.84 -18.80
C ASN A 136 0.17 -2.32 -18.34
N VAL A 137 -0.70 -3.23 -17.90
CA VAL A 137 -2.05 -2.91 -17.45
C VAL A 137 -2.16 -3.18 -15.96
N LEU A 138 -2.35 -2.13 -15.18
CA LEU A 138 -2.60 -2.23 -13.75
C LEU A 138 -4.01 -2.78 -13.49
N GLN A 139 -4.11 -3.73 -12.58
CA GLN A 139 -5.36 -4.39 -12.22
C GLN A 139 -5.91 -3.78 -10.93
N LEU A 140 -6.60 -2.66 -11.05
CA LEU A 140 -7.16 -1.92 -9.91
C LEU A 140 -8.58 -2.38 -9.53
N ASP A 141 -9.25 -3.09 -10.43
CA ASP A 141 -10.63 -3.55 -10.26
C ASP A 141 -10.72 -5.03 -9.89
N LYS A 142 -11.88 -5.46 -9.41
CA LYS A 142 -12.20 -6.88 -9.20
C LYS A 142 -12.23 -7.68 -10.50
N LYS A 143 -12.53 -7.02 -11.62
CA LYS A 143 -12.55 -7.65 -12.94
C LYS A 143 -11.22 -7.46 -13.63
N TYR A 144 -10.65 -8.56 -14.11
CA TYR A 144 -9.43 -8.56 -14.90
C TYR A 144 -9.59 -7.74 -16.18
N LYS A 145 -8.70 -6.79 -16.40
CA LYS A 145 -8.71 -5.90 -17.56
C LYS A 145 -7.59 -6.25 -18.52
N GLU A 146 -7.95 -6.31 -19.78
CA GLU A 146 -7.02 -6.42 -20.90
C GLU A 146 -6.89 -5.07 -21.61
N PRO A 147 -5.77 -4.79 -22.30
CA PRO A 147 -5.64 -3.56 -23.07
C PRO A 147 -6.62 -3.60 -24.26
N THR A 148 -7.21 -2.45 -24.55
CA THR A 148 -8.17 -2.32 -25.67
C THR A 148 -7.55 -1.75 -26.92
N ARG A 149 -6.43 -1.01 -26.78
CA ARG A 149 -5.75 -0.32 -27.86
C ARG A 149 -4.25 -0.20 -27.60
N CYS A 150 -3.46 -0.32 -28.65
CA CYS A 150 -2.03 -0.02 -28.65
C CYS A 150 -1.78 1.36 -29.29
N GLY A 151 -0.66 2.00 -28.92
CA GLY A 151 -0.22 3.26 -29.52
C GLY A 151 0.00 3.19 -31.04
N CYS A 152 0.25 2.01 -31.61
CA CYS A 152 0.32 1.78 -33.06
C CYS A 152 -1.03 1.80 -33.79
N GLY A 153 -2.13 1.96 -33.03
CA GLY A 153 -3.50 2.00 -33.57
C GLY A 153 -4.23 0.65 -33.58
N ARG A 154 -3.55 -0.47 -33.27
CA ARG A 154 -4.20 -1.78 -33.18
C ARG A 154 -5.25 -1.81 -32.07
N LYS A 155 -6.40 -2.38 -32.40
CA LYS A 155 -7.48 -2.74 -31.48
C LYS A 155 -7.69 -4.26 -31.50
N GLY A 156 -8.18 -4.82 -30.41
CA GLY A 156 -8.54 -6.24 -30.33
C GLY A 156 -7.70 -7.01 -29.32
N LYS A 157 -7.48 -8.29 -29.58
CA LYS A 157 -6.79 -9.17 -28.63
C LYS A 157 -5.28 -8.95 -28.63
N PHE A 158 -4.73 -8.89 -27.42
CA PHE A 158 -3.31 -8.81 -27.15
C PHE A 158 -2.85 -10.10 -26.48
N LYS A 159 -1.57 -10.44 -26.67
CA LYS A 159 -0.99 -11.64 -26.06
C LYS A 159 -0.51 -11.33 -24.65
N GLU A 160 -1.05 -12.02 -23.66
CA GLU A 160 -0.54 -11.94 -22.29
C GLU A 160 0.83 -12.59 -22.21
N ILE A 161 1.82 -11.84 -21.67
CA ILE A 161 3.19 -12.31 -21.49
C ILE A 161 3.39 -12.78 -20.06
N SER A 162 2.97 -11.98 -19.09
CA SER A 162 3.19 -12.23 -17.66
C SER A 162 2.15 -11.54 -16.79
N LYS A 163 1.97 -12.11 -15.60
CA LYS A 163 1.17 -11.53 -14.51
C LYS A 163 2.06 -11.30 -13.30
N GLU A 164 1.85 -10.18 -12.65
CA GLU A 164 2.42 -9.92 -11.32
C GLU A 164 1.37 -10.28 -10.27
N LEU A 165 1.70 -11.26 -9.44
CA LEU A 165 0.83 -11.75 -8.37
C LEU A 165 1.38 -11.30 -7.03
N VAL A 166 0.47 -10.89 -6.15
CA VAL A 166 0.75 -10.63 -4.74
C VAL A 166 -0.25 -11.37 -3.87
N ASP A 167 0.19 -11.83 -2.71
CA ASP A 167 -0.74 -12.33 -1.72
C ASP A 167 -1.48 -11.14 -1.11
N GLY A 168 -2.79 -11.22 -1.11
CA GLY A 168 -3.66 -10.16 -0.65
C GLY A 168 -4.73 -10.66 0.31
N GLN A 169 -5.14 -9.78 1.20
CA GLN A 169 -6.16 -10.04 2.21
C GLN A 169 -6.95 -8.76 2.48
N GLY A 170 -8.28 -8.90 2.57
CA GLY A 170 -9.16 -7.81 2.96
C GLY A 170 -9.43 -7.79 4.44
N LEU A 171 -9.45 -6.59 5.03
CA LEU A 171 -9.98 -6.32 6.35
C LEU A 171 -11.18 -5.40 6.25
N VAL A 172 -12.14 -5.56 7.16
CA VAL A 172 -13.15 -4.55 7.45
C VAL A 172 -12.81 -3.93 8.79
N LEU A 173 -12.49 -2.64 8.75
CA LEU A 173 -12.18 -1.83 9.94
C LEU A 173 -13.39 -0.98 10.31
N GLU A 174 -13.72 -0.94 11.60
CA GLU A 174 -14.79 -0.14 12.15
C GLU A 174 -14.21 0.94 13.07
N GLU A 175 -14.82 2.12 13.05
CA GLU A 175 -14.44 3.22 13.95
C GLU A 175 -14.44 2.79 15.41
N SER A 176 -13.45 3.30 16.16
CA SER A 176 -13.41 3.11 17.61
C SER A 176 -14.59 3.82 18.27
N PRO A 177 -15.24 3.21 19.28
CA PRO A 177 -16.29 3.88 20.05
C PRO A 177 -15.84 5.20 20.69
N ASP A 178 -14.54 5.31 21.00
CA ASP A 178 -13.95 6.49 21.60
C ASP A 178 -13.94 7.72 20.67
N ASP A 179 -14.00 7.48 19.36
CA ASP A 179 -14.04 8.53 18.34
C ASP A 179 -15.48 8.93 17.94
N LEU A 180 -16.48 8.32 18.58
CA LEU A 180 -17.90 8.50 18.24
C LEU A 180 -18.64 9.26 19.35
N ASP A 181 -19.03 10.49 19.08
CA ASP A 181 -19.94 11.26 19.96
C ASP A 181 -21.41 10.76 19.85
N GLY A 182 -21.62 9.48 20.13
CA GLY A 182 -22.93 8.84 20.06
C GLY A 182 -23.44 8.54 18.64
N ALA A 183 -22.63 8.75 17.62
CA ALA A 183 -22.95 8.42 16.24
C ALA A 183 -22.78 6.92 15.94
N GLN A 184 -23.46 6.44 14.91
CA GLN A 184 -23.29 5.06 14.46
C GLN A 184 -21.92 4.86 13.84
N PRO A 185 -21.16 3.81 14.26
CA PRO A 185 -19.83 3.54 13.72
C PRO A 185 -19.88 3.22 12.23
N LYS A 186 -18.94 3.82 11.48
CA LYS A 186 -18.74 3.54 10.06
C LYS A 186 -17.65 2.48 9.89
N ARG A 187 -17.72 1.80 8.76
CA ARG A 187 -16.76 0.74 8.39
C ARG A 187 -16.04 1.12 7.10
N MET A 188 -14.82 0.61 6.98
CA MET A 188 -14.01 0.80 5.80
C MET A 188 -13.27 -0.49 5.43
N ASN A 189 -13.20 -0.78 4.14
CA ASN A 189 -12.41 -1.88 3.62
C ASN A 189 -10.95 -1.47 3.54
N VAL A 190 -10.08 -2.36 4.00
CA VAL A 190 -8.62 -2.21 3.98
C VAL A 190 -8.04 -3.39 3.22
N PHE A 191 -7.09 -3.13 2.34
CA PHE A 191 -6.37 -4.16 1.60
C PHE A 191 -4.95 -4.30 2.12
N LEU A 192 -4.59 -5.53 2.51
CA LEU A 192 -3.25 -5.92 2.94
C LEU A 192 -2.58 -6.74 1.85
N LYS A 193 -1.32 -6.47 1.55
CA LYS A 193 -0.52 -7.19 0.54
C LYS A 193 0.83 -7.63 1.07
N ASP A 194 1.37 -8.65 0.41
CA ASP A 194 2.72 -9.15 0.61
C ASP A 194 3.01 -9.56 2.07
N ASP A 195 4.03 -8.97 2.67
CA ASP A 195 4.46 -9.26 4.05
C ASP A 195 3.40 -8.93 5.11
N LEU A 196 2.44 -8.05 4.80
CA LEU A 196 1.35 -7.71 5.72
C LEU A 196 0.34 -8.84 5.93
N VAL A 197 0.32 -9.85 5.06
CA VAL A 197 -0.55 -11.03 5.17
C VAL A 197 0.16 -12.26 5.75
N SER A 198 1.37 -12.10 6.31
CA SER A 198 2.10 -13.20 6.90
C SER A 198 1.46 -13.70 8.22
N PRO A 199 1.72 -14.96 8.64
CA PRO A 199 1.13 -15.52 9.85
C PRO A 199 1.39 -14.74 11.14
N LEU A 200 2.50 -13.99 11.21
CA LEU A 200 2.82 -13.16 12.37
C LEU A 200 1.87 -11.96 12.52
N PRO A 201 1.64 -11.14 11.47
CA PRO A 201 0.59 -10.13 11.49
C PRO A 201 -0.81 -10.72 11.67
N GLU A 202 -1.03 -11.96 11.22
CA GLU A 202 -2.34 -12.60 11.31
C GLU A 202 -2.90 -12.68 12.73
N ARG A 203 -2.04 -12.98 13.71
CA ARG A 203 -2.43 -13.00 15.12
C ARG A 203 -2.74 -11.62 15.69
N LYS A 204 -2.07 -10.59 15.18
CA LYS A 204 -2.21 -9.20 15.65
C LYS A 204 -3.41 -8.48 15.05
N THR A 205 -3.95 -9.01 13.96
CA THR A 205 -5.07 -8.43 13.21
C THR A 205 -6.32 -9.30 13.22
N SER A 206 -6.50 -10.13 14.26
CA SER A 206 -7.70 -10.96 14.41
C SER A 206 -8.94 -10.11 14.61
N PRO A 207 -10.13 -10.61 14.22
CA PRO A 207 -11.37 -9.92 14.52
C PRO A 207 -11.51 -9.57 16.00
N GLY A 208 -11.88 -8.32 16.30
CA GLY A 208 -11.94 -7.74 17.65
C GLY A 208 -10.68 -7.00 18.08
N ALA A 209 -9.55 -7.16 17.40
CA ALA A 209 -8.32 -6.44 17.71
C ALA A 209 -8.44 -4.95 17.39
N ARG A 210 -7.91 -4.11 18.27
CA ARG A 210 -7.72 -2.69 18.01
C ARG A 210 -6.38 -2.48 17.28
N VAL A 211 -6.43 -1.79 16.17
CA VAL A 211 -5.26 -1.58 15.31
C VAL A 211 -5.11 -0.12 14.90
N LYS A 212 -3.86 0.25 14.63
CA LYS A 212 -3.49 1.48 13.95
C LYS A 212 -2.81 1.11 12.64
N LEU A 213 -3.22 1.74 11.57
CA LEU A 213 -2.62 1.53 10.26
C LEU A 213 -2.35 2.85 9.56
N CYS A 214 -1.42 2.82 8.65
CA CYS A 214 -1.21 3.89 7.67
C CYS A 214 -1.27 3.32 6.26
N GLY A 215 -1.65 4.16 5.35
CA GLY A 215 -1.79 3.85 3.94
C GLY A 215 -2.42 5.01 3.19
N TRP A 216 -2.90 4.74 2.02
CA TRP A 216 -3.57 5.75 1.19
C TRP A 216 -4.90 5.23 0.69
N VAL A 217 -5.82 6.17 0.53
CA VAL A 217 -7.16 5.89 0.04
C VAL A 217 -7.11 5.76 -1.47
N ILE A 218 -7.67 4.68 -1.99
CA ILE A 218 -7.86 4.45 -3.42
C ILE A 218 -9.35 4.32 -3.74
N GLU A 219 -9.73 4.72 -4.93
CA GLU A 219 -11.09 4.54 -5.44
C GLU A 219 -11.19 3.25 -6.25
N VAL A 220 -12.28 2.53 -6.03
CA VAL A 220 -12.60 1.32 -6.78
C VAL A 220 -13.91 1.53 -7.51
N PRO A 221 -13.95 1.38 -8.84
CA PRO A 221 -15.17 1.52 -9.61
C PRO A 221 -16.22 0.48 -9.20
N ILE A 222 -17.48 0.91 -9.06
CA ILE A 222 -18.61 0.02 -8.84
C ILE A 222 -19.15 -0.40 -10.20
N THR A 223 -19.13 -1.71 -10.49
CA THR A 223 -19.73 -2.26 -11.70
C THR A 223 -21.21 -2.51 -11.46
N LEU A 224 -22.06 -1.91 -12.28
CA LEU A 224 -23.50 -2.14 -12.25
C LEU A 224 -23.84 -3.54 -12.80
N ARG A 225 -24.96 -4.11 -12.36
CA ARG A 225 -25.46 -5.42 -12.87
C ARG A 225 -25.70 -5.42 -14.39
N THR A 226 -25.93 -4.26 -14.97
CA THR A 226 -26.11 -4.05 -16.42
C THR A 226 -24.78 -4.01 -17.20
N GLY A 227 -23.61 -4.16 -16.52
CA GLY A 227 -22.29 -4.11 -17.15
C GLY A 227 -21.74 -2.69 -17.34
N GLY A 228 -22.49 -1.65 -17.00
CA GLY A 228 -22.03 -0.25 -17.01
C GLY A 228 -21.25 0.11 -15.75
N GLN A 229 -20.48 1.18 -15.82
CA GLN A 229 -19.77 1.76 -14.66
C GLN A 229 -20.68 2.76 -13.95
N ALA A 230 -20.77 2.65 -12.61
CA ALA A 230 -21.50 3.64 -11.82
C ALA A 230 -20.74 4.98 -11.76
N THR A 231 -21.45 6.06 -11.50
CA THR A 231 -20.84 7.39 -11.25
C THR A 231 -20.29 7.51 -9.83
N LYS A 232 -20.62 6.57 -8.94
CA LYS A 232 -20.10 6.47 -7.57
C LYS A 232 -18.96 5.46 -7.53
N TYR A 233 -17.99 5.75 -6.67
CA TYR A 233 -16.84 4.88 -6.41
C TYR A 233 -16.84 4.46 -4.95
N ASP A 234 -16.44 3.22 -4.69
CA ASP A 234 -16.08 2.80 -3.34
C ASP A 234 -14.67 3.27 -3.00
N LEU A 235 -14.47 3.71 -1.76
CA LEU A 235 -13.16 4.04 -1.24
C LEU A 235 -12.65 2.89 -0.40
N ILE A 236 -11.40 2.49 -0.65
CA ILE A 236 -10.68 1.51 0.15
C ILE A 236 -9.33 2.07 0.56
N VAL A 237 -8.75 1.53 1.63
CA VAL A 237 -7.39 1.86 2.05
C VAL A 237 -6.44 0.79 1.57
N ASP A 238 -5.43 1.20 0.80
CA ASP A 238 -4.26 0.38 0.50
C ASP A 238 -3.28 0.53 1.67
N CYS A 239 -3.19 -0.49 2.51
CA CYS A 239 -2.41 -0.44 3.74
C CYS A 239 -0.92 -0.53 3.45
N ASN A 240 -0.14 0.38 4.04
CA ASN A 240 1.31 0.32 4.03
C ASN A 240 1.87 -0.38 5.26
N TYR A 241 1.33 -0.07 6.45
CA TYR A 241 1.76 -0.67 7.70
C TYR A 241 0.61 -0.74 8.70
N ILE A 242 0.53 -1.85 9.43
CA ILE A 242 -0.49 -2.08 10.44
C ILE A 242 0.14 -2.61 11.72
N GLU A 243 -0.26 -2.07 12.85
CA GLU A 243 0.21 -2.48 14.17
C GLU A 243 -0.96 -2.57 15.15
N PRO A 244 -0.92 -3.47 16.15
CA PRO A 244 -1.90 -3.51 17.20
C PRO A 244 -1.76 -2.26 18.08
N LEU A 245 -2.88 -1.66 18.47
CA LEU A 245 -2.92 -0.73 19.58
C LEU A 245 -2.86 -1.56 20.86
N GLN A 246 -1.87 -1.31 21.70
CA GLN A 246 -1.85 -1.88 23.03
C GLN A 246 -2.98 -1.22 23.82
N ASP A 247 -3.88 -2.03 24.37
CA ASP A 247 -4.74 -1.53 25.43
C ASP A 247 -3.78 -1.03 26.52
N GLU A 248 -3.86 0.24 26.86
CA GLU A 248 -3.28 0.71 28.11
C GLU A 248 -4.02 -0.07 29.21
N SER A 249 -3.46 -1.24 29.53
CA SER A 249 -3.94 -2.02 30.64
C SER A 249 -3.77 -1.15 31.87
N VAL A 250 -4.89 -0.74 32.40
CA VAL A 250 -5.02 -0.15 33.70
C VAL A 250 -4.41 -1.16 34.68
N ASP A 251 -3.24 -0.81 35.22
CA ASP A 251 -2.74 -1.39 36.47
C ASP A 251 -3.59 -0.90 37.64
#